data_5ee555e9be9dbb11ad800d5d409858af
#
_entry.id   5ee555e9be9dbb11ad800d5d409858af
#
_cell.length_a   1.000
_cell.length_b   1.000
_cell.length_c   1.000
_cell.angle_alpha   90.00
_cell.angle_beta   90.00
_cell.angle_gamma   90.00
#
_symmetry.space_group_name_H-M   'P 1'
#
loop_
_entity.id
_entity.type
_entity.pdbx_description
1 polymer ?
#
loop_
_entity_poly.entity_id
_entity_poly.type
_entity_poly.pdbx_seq_one_letter_code
_entity_poly.pdbx_strand_id
1 'polypeptide(L)'
;MKKDARLMKKRGKNMNKLVSVLALLASGNPLPVQYKDHSLTGNLQDFRECHIEPDWLLLYQIYEDTLILSATATGSHADLFGK
;
A
#
# COMPACT_ATOMS: atom_id res chain seq x y z
N MET A 1 7.70 7.62 0.42
CA MET A 1 6.30 7.52 0.87
C MET A 1 5.67 8.86 1.21
N LYS A 2 6.32 9.73 1.95
CA LYS A 2 5.75 11.06 2.27
C LYS A 2 5.36 11.85 1.02
N LYS A 3 6.20 11.83 0.01
CA LYS A 3 5.96 12.51 -1.26
C LYS A 3 4.71 11.96 -1.95
N ASP A 4 4.59 10.64 -1.94
CA ASP A 4 3.45 9.97 -2.57
C ASP A 4 2.14 10.29 -1.84
N ALA A 5 2.19 10.28 -0.51
CA ALA A 5 1.01 10.60 0.30
C ALA A 5 0.55 12.04 0.05
N ARG A 6 1.48 12.98 -0.05
CA ARG A 6 1.15 14.37 -0.37
C ARG A 6 0.49 14.50 -1.73
N LEU A 7 0.98 13.74 -2.72
CA LEU A 7 0.39 13.74 -4.05
C LEU A 7 -1.04 13.23 -4.03
N MET A 8 -1.29 12.15 -3.27
CA MET A 8 -2.64 11.60 -3.12
C MET A 8 -3.57 12.60 -2.44
N LYS A 9 -3.07 13.31 -1.42
CA LYS A 9 -3.84 14.35 -0.76
C LYS A 9 -4.21 15.47 -1.71
N LYS A 10 -3.27 15.90 -2.56
CA LYS A 10 -3.51 16.93 -3.58
C LYS A 10 -4.57 16.50 -4.59
N ARG A 11 -4.63 15.20 -4.90
CA ARG A 11 -5.64 14.66 -5.82
C ARG A 11 -7.01 14.50 -5.18
N GLY A 12 -7.17 14.90 -3.92
CA GLY A 12 -8.44 14.83 -3.21
C GLY A 12 -8.76 13.45 -2.64
N LYS A 13 -7.77 12.58 -2.53
CA LYS A 13 -7.97 11.24 -1.93
C LYS A 13 -8.23 11.37 -0.44
N ASN A 14 -9.10 10.49 0.08
CA ASN A 14 -9.39 10.46 1.51
C ASN A 14 -8.26 9.77 2.27
N MET A 15 -7.40 10.58 2.89
CA MET A 15 -6.23 10.06 3.60
C MET A 15 -6.58 9.17 4.80
N ASN A 16 -7.80 9.26 5.32
CA ASN A 16 -8.26 8.35 6.38
C ASN A 16 -8.29 6.90 5.90
N LYS A 17 -8.55 6.68 4.61
CA LYS A 17 -8.51 5.34 4.04
C LYS A 17 -7.10 4.75 4.09
N LEU A 18 -6.09 5.55 3.76
CA LEU A 18 -4.69 5.11 3.87
C LEU A 18 -4.34 4.78 5.30
N VAL A 19 -4.69 5.66 6.24
CA VAL A 19 -4.43 5.44 7.67
C VAL A 19 -5.11 4.16 8.14
N SER A 20 -6.35 3.92 7.74
CA SER A 20 -7.08 2.69 8.13
C SER A 20 -6.38 1.44 7.62
N VAL A 21 -5.91 1.44 6.37
CA VAL A 21 -5.20 0.29 5.80
C VAL A 21 -3.88 0.06 6.54
N LEU A 22 -3.12 1.14 6.80
CA LEU A 22 -1.86 1.03 7.53
C LEU A 22 -2.08 0.48 8.95
N ALA A 23 -3.15 0.91 9.62
CA ALA A 23 -3.49 0.41 10.94
C ALA A 23 -3.82 -1.08 10.92
N LEU A 24 -4.58 -1.53 9.92
CA LEU A 24 -4.90 -2.95 9.76
C LEU A 24 -3.63 -3.78 9.52
N LEU A 25 -2.74 -3.31 8.65
CA LEU A 25 -1.49 -3.99 8.38
C LEU A 25 -0.61 -4.05 9.63
N ALA A 26 -0.52 -2.96 10.37
CA ALA A 26 0.29 -2.88 11.58
C ALA A 26 -0.22 -3.79 12.69
N SER A 27 -1.52 -4.09 12.71
CA SER A 27 -2.11 -4.98 13.71
C SER A 27 -1.76 -6.45 13.47
N GLY A 28 -1.20 -6.78 12.31
CA GLY A 28 -0.87 -8.16 11.96
C GLY A 28 -2.05 -8.98 11.45
N ASN A 29 -3.22 -8.39 11.35
CA ASN A 29 -4.41 -9.08 10.84
C ASN A 29 -4.41 -9.05 9.30
N PRO A 30 -4.94 -10.12 8.65
CA PRO A 30 -5.09 -10.09 7.20
C PRO A 30 -6.07 -9.00 6.78
N LEU A 31 -5.80 -8.38 5.63
CA LEU A 31 -6.71 -7.40 5.07
C LEU A 31 -7.98 -8.07 4.55
N PRO A 32 -9.14 -7.40 4.65
CA PRO A 32 -10.34 -7.87 3.98
C PRO A 32 -10.11 -8.08 2.47
N VAL A 33 -10.84 -9.03 1.90
CA VAL A 33 -10.68 -9.42 0.48
C VAL A 33 -10.84 -8.23 -0.47
N GLN A 34 -11.65 -7.26 -0.11
CA GLN A 34 -11.89 -6.07 -0.94
C GLN A 34 -10.62 -5.27 -1.24
N TYR A 35 -9.60 -5.38 -0.41
CA TYR A 35 -8.33 -4.67 -0.62
C TYR A 35 -7.39 -5.41 -1.57
N LYS A 36 -7.73 -6.63 -1.98
CA LYS A 36 -6.96 -7.42 -2.95
C LYS A 36 -5.46 -7.50 -2.63
N ASP A 37 -5.14 -7.69 -1.36
CA ASP A 37 -3.77 -7.84 -0.90
C ASP A 37 -3.10 -9.06 -1.53
N HIS A 38 -1.95 -8.86 -2.16
CA HIS A 38 -1.23 -9.96 -2.82
C HIS A 38 0.26 -9.65 -2.93
N SER A 39 1.05 -10.71 -3.08
CA SER A 39 2.48 -10.59 -3.34
C SER A 39 2.72 -10.20 -4.78
N LEU A 40 3.75 -9.39 -5.00
CA LEU A 40 4.20 -9.07 -6.35
C LEU A 40 5.20 -10.14 -6.83
N THR A 41 5.46 -10.13 -8.14
CA THR A 41 6.36 -11.11 -8.76
C THR A 41 7.55 -10.40 -9.40
N GLY A 42 8.53 -11.18 -9.89
CA GLY A 42 9.71 -10.63 -10.55
C GLY A 42 10.60 -9.86 -9.58
N ASN A 43 11.05 -8.70 -10.00
CA ASN A 43 11.95 -7.87 -9.19
C ASN A 43 11.32 -7.36 -7.90
N LEU A 44 10.00 -7.42 -7.81
CA LEU A 44 9.25 -6.90 -6.66
C LEU A 44 8.69 -8.02 -5.78
N GLN A 45 9.24 -9.22 -5.88
CA GLN A 45 8.73 -10.39 -5.14
C GLN A 45 8.74 -10.23 -3.61
N ASP A 46 9.58 -9.33 -3.09
CA ASP A 46 9.65 -9.06 -1.64
C ASP A 46 8.60 -8.05 -1.18
N PHE A 47 7.87 -7.48 -2.14
CA PHE A 47 6.85 -6.49 -1.84
C PHE A 47 5.46 -7.10 -1.94
N ARG A 48 4.55 -6.49 -1.22
CA ARG A 48 3.12 -6.78 -1.35
C ARG A 48 2.42 -5.53 -1.80
N GLU A 49 1.28 -5.72 -2.45
CA GLU A 49 0.43 -4.64 -2.94
C GLU A 49 -0.97 -4.83 -2.42
N CYS A 50 -1.62 -3.76 -2.02
CA CYS A 50 -3.06 -3.78 -1.76
C CYS A 50 -3.71 -2.57 -2.43
N HIS A 51 -5.02 -2.70 -2.66
CA HIS A 51 -5.83 -1.65 -3.29
C HIS A 51 -6.59 -0.91 -2.21
N ILE A 52 -6.24 0.35 -1.96
CA ILE A 52 -7.02 1.22 -1.06
C ILE A 52 -8.32 1.59 -1.77
N GLU A 53 -8.23 1.89 -3.05
CA GLU A 53 -9.32 2.07 -4.00
C GLU A 53 -8.93 1.35 -5.30
N PRO A 54 -9.84 1.15 -6.26
CA PRO A 54 -9.51 0.39 -7.48
C PRO A 54 -8.24 0.85 -8.19
N ASP A 55 -7.94 2.14 -8.21
CA ASP A 55 -6.69 2.65 -8.79
C ASP A 55 -5.88 3.45 -7.78
N TRP A 56 -5.95 3.09 -6.52
CA TRP A 56 -5.11 3.68 -5.48
C TRP A 56 -4.46 2.54 -4.70
N LEU A 57 -3.19 2.31 -4.98
CA LEU A 57 -2.42 1.19 -4.48
C LEU A 57 -1.51 1.59 -3.34
N LEU A 58 -1.17 0.63 -2.51
CA LEU A 58 -0.12 0.76 -1.50
C LEU A 58 0.86 -0.39 -1.69
N LEU A 59 2.13 -0.05 -1.89
CA LEU A 59 3.24 -1.01 -1.87
C LEU A 59 3.86 -1.03 -0.49
N TYR A 60 4.06 -2.22 0.05
CA TYR A 60 4.62 -2.35 1.39
C TYR A 60 5.41 -3.65 1.54
N GLN A 61 6.21 -3.71 2.60
CA GLN A 61 6.93 -4.91 3.00
C GLN A 61 6.63 -5.19 4.46
N ILE A 62 6.55 -6.47 4.81
CA ILE A 62 6.44 -6.92 6.19
C ILE A 62 7.66 -7.80 6.46
N TYR A 63 8.41 -7.44 7.49
CA TYR A 63 9.57 -8.22 7.93
C TYR A 63 9.13 -9.15 9.05
N GLU A 64 8.92 -10.42 8.72
CA GLU A 64 8.33 -11.41 9.61
C GLU A 64 9.06 -11.54 10.94
N ASP A 65 10.36 -11.50 10.92
CA ASP A 65 11.18 -11.69 12.13
C ASP A 65 10.98 -10.58 13.16
N THR A 66 10.60 -9.42 12.73
CA THR A 66 10.52 -8.23 13.58
C THR A 66 9.14 -7.58 13.58
N LEU A 67 8.22 -8.09 12.77
CA LEU A 67 6.88 -7.53 12.58
C LEU A 67 6.90 -6.04 12.20
N ILE A 68 7.93 -5.64 11.46
CA ILE A 68 8.04 -4.26 10.99
C ILE A 68 7.29 -4.13 9.66
N LEU A 69 6.39 -3.15 9.61
CA LEU A 69 5.72 -2.75 8.38
C LEU A 69 6.48 -1.58 7.77
N SER A 70 6.90 -1.73 6.52
CA SER A 70 7.52 -0.65 5.77
C SER A 70 6.60 -0.24 4.61
N ALA A 71 5.94 0.90 4.76
CA ALA A 71 5.13 1.48 3.68
C ALA A 71 6.09 2.14 2.68
N THR A 72 6.18 1.57 1.50
CA THR A 72 7.19 1.94 0.51
C THR A 72 6.70 3.03 -0.44
N ALA A 73 5.50 2.86 -1.02
CA ALA A 73 4.97 3.81 -2.00
C ALA A 73 3.46 3.69 -2.08
N THR A 74 2.81 4.77 -2.47
CA THR A 74 1.37 4.77 -2.74
C THR A 74 1.08 5.64 -3.95
N GLY A 75 0.07 5.26 -4.72
CA GLY A 75 -0.32 5.98 -5.93
C GLY A 75 -1.17 5.12 -6.83
N SER A 76 -1.45 5.60 -8.03
CA SER A 76 -2.14 4.81 -9.05
C SER A 76 -1.17 3.82 -9.70
N HIS A 77 -1.68 2.93 -10.55
CA HIS A 77 -0.82 2.05 -11.34
C HIS A 77 0.18 2.84 -12.17
N ALA A 78 -0.25 3.95 -12.77
CA ALA A 78 0.63 4.81 -13.55
C ALA A 78 1.73 5.42 -12.70
N ASP A 79 1.39 5.86 -11.46
CA ASP A 79 2.37 6.45 -10.57
C ASP A 79 3.45 5.46 -10.14
N LEU A 80 3.05 4.21 -9.87
CA LEU A 80 3.95 3.20 -9.30
C LEU A 80 4.67 2.39 -10.36
N PHE A 81 4.04 2.13 -11.50
CA PHE A 81 4.56 1.24 -12.53
C PHE A 81 4.75 1.90 -13.89
N GLY A 82 4.46 3.18 -14.00
CA GLY A 82 4.65 3.91 -15.26
C GLY A 82 3.64 3.57 -16.35
N LYS A 83 2.46 3.12 -15.98
CA LYS A 83 1.45 2.72 -16.99
C LYS A 83 0.15 3.44 -16.82
#